data_05120d47bfa04f35ce03eb187eee1a8b
#
_entry.id   05120d47bfa04f35ce03eb187eee1a8b
#
_cell.length_a   1.000
_cell.length_b   1.000
_cell.length_c   1.000
_cell.angle_alpha   90.00
_cell.angle_beta   90.00
_cell.angle_gamma   90.00
#
_symmetry.space_group_name_H-M   'P 1'
#
loop_
_entity.id
_entity.type
_entity.pdbx_description
1 polymer ?
#
loop_
_entity_poly.entity_id
_entity_poly.type
_entity_poly.pdbx_seq_one_letter_code
_entity_poly.pdbx_strand_id
1 'polypeptide(L)'
;MRRFLVVALIHFCSLTAFTQTTNDWLMERLRAAIECKHVDYEALMDTIQAPNKKIDPLIRSLAVIEYCRAFGEDSLALQMIDFIFSKCDDKRIEGVVWYLLDTKYELLAFNNNFVSIDSLSDYIANRWAADSRFVERATYWKKVAQAGKGIMPVKIVRHKQETKLALERNAYGQDYMCINVDIGKYKNRKLIVDTGLGFGTVIFRKKAIDDGIALLPDSTKNISASNPDITYNMQAAVLDSLYIDGITIYNLPVSISDEEYDYGCDGFIGTADLSRLGYMELSVDSIIFRQQISDQRNNPNMTLYGGKRNGRIICVPYTLEGERTSFVLDTGADSFLLPQLYADRPMIMAEIGGQSIWIEAGKYPHAFVPDKNSRSYIGTPILGMFKRVCINFRDCHIDFIGKRQGKEGVWEYTNQKKE
;
A
#
# COMPACT_ATOMS: atom_id res chain seq x y z
N MET A 1 -16.77 3.37 15.20
CA MET A 1 -16.66 2.47 14.06
C MET A 1 -16.59 0.97 14.44
N ARG A 2 -15.71 0.50 15.36
CA ARG A 2 -15.64 -0.94 15.76
C ARG A 2 -16.98 -1.56 16.22
N ARG A 3 -17.86 -0.81 16.88
CA ARG A 3 -19.17 -1.33 17.34
C ARG A 3 -20.20 -1.52 16.22
N PHE A 4 -20.09 -0.82 15.10
CA PHE A 4 -21.03 -0.92 13.99
C PHE A 4 -20.74 -2.08 13.05
N LEU A 5 -19.48 -2.49 12.90
CA LEU A 5 -19.08 -3.62 12.04
C LEU A 5 -19.54 -4.98 12.61
N VAL A 6 -19.62 -5.11 13.93
CA VAL A 6 -20.14 -6.33 14.60
C VAL A 6 -21.65 -6.52 14.31
N VAL A 7 -22.41 -5.44 14.14
CA VAL A 7 -23.83 -5.51 13.83
C VAL A 7 -24.09 -5.99 12.39
N ALA A 8 -23.19 -5.70 11.44
CA ALA A 8 -23.29 -6.19 10.06
C ALA A 8 -23.15 -7.73 9.97
N LEU A 9 -22.46 -8.34 10.93
CA LEU A 9 -22.28 -9.80 11.02
C LEU A 9 -23.56 -10.58 11.40
N ILE A 10 -24.51 -9.94 12.07
CA ILE A 10 -25.68 -10.63 12.68
C ILE A 10 -26.84 -10.82 11.69
N HIS A 11 -26.88 -10.11 10.57
CA HIS A 11 -28.04 -10.12 9.64
C HIS A 11 -27.91 -11.07 8.43
N PHE A 12 -27.15 -12.15 8.55
CA PHE A 12 -26.90 -13.08 7.44
C PHE A 12 -28.10 -14.01 7.08
N CYS A 13 -29.21 -13.98 7.80
CA CYS A 13 -30.22 -15.04 7.76
C CYS A 13 -31.57 -14.73 7.10
N SER A 14 -31.75 -13.66 6.33
CA SER A 14 -33.03 -13.44 5.63
C SER A 14 -32.86 -13.34 4.10
N LEU A 15 -33.19 -14.45 3.43
CA LEU A 15 -33.35 -14.52 1.97
C LEU A 15 -34.62 -13.78 1.54
N THR A 16 -34.46 -12.58 0.99
CA THR A 16 -35.56 -11.88 0.27
C THR A 16 -35.04 -11.25 -1.01
N ALA A 17 -35.88 -11.15 -2.04
CA ALA A 17 -35.52 -10.65 -3.36
C ALA A 17 -34.67 -9.35 -3.32
N PHE A 18 -33.47 -9.41 -3.87
CA PHE A 18 -32.51 -8.33 -3.90
C PHE A 18 -32.84 -7.31 -4.98
N THR A 19 -32.61 -6.01 -4.73
CA THR A 19 -32.65 -5.03 -5.79
C THR A 19 -31.33 -5.12 -6.57
N GLN A 20 -31.41 -5.58 -7.81
CA GLN A 20 -30.28 -5.80 -8.73
C GLN A 20 -29.34 -4.59 -8.78
N THR A 21 -29.91 -3.39 -8.87
CA THR A 21 -29.18 -2.13 -9.02
C THR A 21 -28.18 -1.81 -7.87
N THR A 22 -28.51 -2.13 -6.62
CA THR A 22 -27.59 -1.88 -5.49
C THR A 22 -26.42 -2.86 -5.48
N ASN A 23 -26.67 -4.12 -5.78
CA ASN A 23 -25.63 -5.14 -5.87
C ASN A 23 -24.68 -4.86 -7.05
N ASP A 24 -25.22 -4.47 -8.20
CA ASP A 24 -24.44 -4.11 -9.39
C ASP A 24 -23.53 -2.91 -9.10
N TRP A 25 -24.06 -1.88 -8.44
CA TRP A 25 -23.27 -0.71 -8.04
C TRP A 25 -22.12 -1.08 -7.09
N LEU A 26 -22.38 -1.94 -6.07
CA LEU A 26 -21.33 -2.42 -5.17
C LEU A 26 -20.27 -3.24 -5.90
N MET A 27 -20.67 -4.13 -6.79
CA MET A 27 -19.74 -4.94 -7.58
C MET A 27 -18.88 -4.08 -8.51
N GLU A 28 -19.43 -3.01 -9.08
CA GLU A 28 -18.66 -2.04 -9.87
C GLU A 28 -17.58 -1.35 -9.00
N ARG A 29 -17.93 -0.91 -7.79
CA ARG A 29 -16.97 -0.29 -6.84
C ARG A 29 -15.89 -1.27 -6.40
N LEU A 30 -16.24 -2.52 -6.15
CA LEU A 30 -15.28 -3.59 -5.83
C LEU A 30 -14.30 -3.82 -6.99
N ARG A 31 -14.79 -3.87 -8.23
CA ARG A 31 -13.93 -3.96 -9.42
C ARG A 31 -13.00 -2.74 -9.52
N ALA A 32 -13.54 -1.54 -9.32
CA ALA A 32 -12.75 -0.31 -9.34
C ALA A 32 -11.62 -0.35 -8.30
N ALA A 33 -11.89 -0.82 -7.07
CA ALA A 33 -10.86 -0.97 -6.04
C ALA A 33 -9.77 -1.95 -6.46
N ILE A 34 -10.14 -3.13 -6.97
CA ILE A 34 -9.20 -4.17 -7.44
C ILE A 34 -8.35 -3.66 -8.62
N GLU A 35 -8.93 -2.83 -9.49
CA GLU A 35 -8.27 -2.23 -10.67
C GLU A 35 -7.51 -0.93 -10.35
N CYS A 36 -7.30 -0.60 -9.09
CA CYS A 36 -6.60 0.61 -8.64
C CYS A 36 -7.27 1.93 -9.06
N LYS A 37 -8.57 1.92 -9.33
CA LYS A 37 -9.36 3.12 -9.63
C LYS A 37 -9.78 3.83 -8.34
N HIS A 38 -10.15 5.10 -8.48
CA HIS A 38 -10.73 5.84 -7.35
C HIS A 38 -12.03 5.20 -6.87
N VAL A 39 -12.16 5.02 -5.55
CA VAL A 39 -13.38 4.55 -4.89
C VAL A 39 -13.75 5.53 -3.79
N ASP A 40 -14.99 5.97 -3.80
CA ASP A 40 -15.58 6.71 -2.68
C ASP A 40 -15.99 5.70 -1.59
N TYR A 41 -15.10 5.49 -0.64
CA TYR A 41 -15.33 4.54 0.46
C TYR A 41 -16.35 5.03 1.48
N GLU A 42 -16.60 6.33 1.59
CA GLU A 42 -17.68 6.88 2.42
C GLU A 42 -19.03 6.48 1.85
N ALA A 43 -19.26 6.75 0.56
CA ALA A 43 -20.48 6.31 -0.14
C ALA A 43 -20.65 4.78 -0.15
N LEU A 44 -19.53 4.03 -0.22
CA LEU A 44 -19.55 2.57 -0.10
C LEU A 44 -20.10 2.14 1.28
N MET A 45 -19.58 2.70 2.36
CA MET A 45 -20.00 2.36 3.72
C MET A 45 -21.41 2.79 4.03
N ASP A 46 -21.83 3.98 3.59
CA ASP A 46 -23.21 4.45 3.72
C ASP A 46 -24.19 3.49 3.02
N THR A 47 -23.80 2.99 1.84
CA THR A 47 -24.62 2.01 1.13
C THR A 47 -24.71 0.70 1.88
N ILE A 48 -23.59 0.18 2.42
CA ILE A 48 -23.55 -1.10 3.17
C ILE A 48 -24.35 -1.02 4.47
N GLN A 49 -24.35 0.14 5.14
CA GLN A 49 -24.99 0.36 6.43
C GLN A 49 -26.47 0.76 6.30
N ALA A 50 -26.91 1.14 5.12
CA ALA A 50 -28.31 1.59 4.93
C ALA A 50 -29.31 0.48 5.28
N PRO A 51 -30.18 0.68 6.30
CA PRO A 51 -31.06 -0.39 6.82
C PRO A 51 -32.15 -0.83 5.83
N ASN A 52 -32.49 0.04 4.89
CA ASN A 52 -33.53 -0.17 3.88
C ASN A 52 -33.01 -0.77 2.56
N LYS A 53 -31.69 -0.93 2.42
CA LYS A 53 -31.11 -1.53 1.20
C LYS A 53 -30.94 -3.04 1.37
N LYS A 54 -31.57 -3.78 0.49
CA LYS A 54 -31.39 -5.23 0.39
C LYS A 54 -30.12 -5.52 -0.39
N ILE A 55 -29.07 -5.96 0.29
CA ILE A 55 -27.77 -6.28 -0.30
C ILE A 55 -27.52 -7.78 -0.11
N ASP A 56 -27.02 -8.43 -1.16
CA ASP A 56 -26.54 -9.80 -1.07
C ASP A 56 -25.46 -9.92 0.04
N PRO A 57 -25.60 -10.85 0.98
CA PRO A 57 -24.67 -10.96 2.11
C PRO A 57 -23.23 -11.19 1.68
N LEU A 58 -22.96 -11.94 0.60
CA LEU A 58 -21.61 -12.14 0.10
C LEU A 58 -21.03 -10.84 -0.46
N ILE A 59 -21.81 -10.10 -1.28
CA ILE A 59 -21.37 -8.81 -1.84
C ILE A 59 -21.10 -7.81 -0.71
N ARG A 60 -21.96 -7.77 0.32
CA ARG A 60 -21.74 -6.96 1.52
C ARG A 60 -20.43 -7.31 2.20
N SER A 61 -20.17 -8.60 2.41
CA SER A 61 -18.94 -9.06 3.06
C SER A 61 -17.69 -8.73 2.25
N LEU A 62 -17.74 -8.87 0.93
CA LEU A 62 -16.64 -8.46 0.04
C LEU A 62 -16.37 -6.96 0.12
N ALA A 63 -17.42 -6.14 0.15
CA ALA A 63 -17.27 -4.69 0.28
C ALA A 63 -16.68 -4.29 1.65
N VAL A 64 -17.03 -5.01 2.73
CA VAL A 64 -16.41 -4.83 4.05
C VAL A 64 -14.93 -5.23 4.02
N ILE A 65 -14.57 -6.32 3.35
CA ILE A 65 -13.15 -6.74 3.20
C ILE A 65 -12.36 -5.65 2.49
N GLU A 66 -12.87 -5.11 1.36
CA GLU A 66 -12.20 -4.05 0.62
C GLU A 66 -12.05 -2.77 1.46
N TYR A 67 -13.09 -2.39 2.19
CA TYR A 67 -13.00 -1.28 3.14
C TYR A 67 -11.92 -1.52 4.20
N CYS A 68 -11.89 -2.71 4.80
CA CYS A 68 -10.88 -3.06 5.81
C CYS A 68 -9.46 -2.99 5.24
N ARG A 69 -9.25 -3.45 4.01
CA ARG A 69 -7.95 -3.36 3.31
C ARG A 69 -7.56 -1.90 3.06
N ALA A 70 -8.52 -1.08 2.60
CA ALA A 70 -8.28 0.34 2.32
C ALA A 70 -7.85 1.12 3.58
N PHE A 71 -8.32 0.71 4.75
CA PHE A 71 -8.05 1.40 6.02
C PHE A 71 -7.13 0.62 6.98
N GLY A 72 -6.43 -0.40 6.49
CA GLY A 72 -5.43 -1.15 7.27
C GLY A 72 -6.00 -2.00 8.41
N GLU A 73 -7.30 -2.31 8.39
CA GLU A 73 -7.98 -3.17 9.39
C GLU A 73 -7.82 -4.66 9.05
N ASP A 74 -6.56 -5.11 8.89
CA ASP A 74 -6.22 -6.46 8.41
C ASP A 74 -6.86 -7.58 9.22
N SER A 75 -6.88 -7.46 10.55
CA SER A 75 -7.47 -8.48 11.43
C SER A 75 -8.95 -8.67 11.16
N LEU A 76 -9.66 -7.60 10.83
CA LEU A 76 -11.07 -7.66 10.51
C LEU A 76 -11.30 -8.23 9.11
N ALA A 77 -10.44 -7.87 8.14
CA ALA A 77 -10.47 -8.46 6.80
C ALA A 77 -10.29 -9.99 6.87
N LEU A 78 -9.30 -10.48 7.65
CA LEU A 78 -9.08 -11.92 7.88
C LEU A 78 -10.30 -12.60 8.51
N GLN A 79 -10.90 -12.01 9.55
CA GLN A 79 -12.09 -12.54 10.20
C GLN A 79 -13.28 -12.64 9.22
N MET A 80 -13.46 -11.64 8.35
CA MET A 80 -14.52 -11.65 7.34
C MET A 80 -14.30 -12.73 6.28
N ILE A 81 -13.05 -12.96 5.86
CA ILE A 81 -12.71 -14.04 4.92
C ILE A 81 -13.02 -15.41 5.57
N ASP A 82 -12.60 -15.62 6.82
CA ASP A 82 -12.88 -16.85 7.55
C ASP A 82 -14.39 -17.10 7.73
N PHE A 83 -15.13 -16.03 7.99
CA PHE A 83 -16.58 -16.10 8.06
C PHE A 83 -17.20 -16.57 6.73
N ILE A 84 -16.77 -15.98 5.60
CA ILE A 84 -17.25 -16.40 4.26
C ILE A 84 -16.95 -17.89 4.03
N PHE A 85 -15.71 -18.35 4.28
CA PHE A 85 -15.34 -19.75 4.09
C PHE A 85 -16.10 -20.71 4.99
N SER A 86 -16.55 -20.26 6.17
CA SER A 86 -17.31 -21.07 7.11
C SER A 86 -18.81 -21.13 6.82
N LYS A 87 -19.37 -20.14 6.10
CA LYS A 87 -20.82 -19.96 5.89
C LYS A 87 -21.28 -20.18 4.47
N CYS A 88 -20.37 -20.06 3.49
CA CYS A 88 -20.71 -20.24 2.08
C CYS A 88 -20.20 -21.58 1.56
N ASP A 89 -21.02 -22.24 0.74
CA ASP A 89 -20.59 -23.38 -0.05
C ASP A 89 -19.69 -22.94 -1.22
N ASP A 90 -19.00 -23.91 -1.85
CA ASP A 90 -18.02 -23.63 -2.90
C ASP A 90 -18.67 -23.00 -4.13
N LYS A 91 -19.90 -23.43 -4.49
CA LYS A 91 -20.65 -22.88 -5.60
C LYS A 91 -20.97 -21.40 -5.39
N ARG A 92 -21.25 -21.00 -4.15
CA ARG A 92 -21.58 -19.61 -3.79
C ARG A 92 -20.40 -18.68 -3.93
N ILE A 93 -19.18 -19.15 -3.64
CA ILE A 93 -17.95 -18.34 -3.66
C ILE A 93 -17.09 -18.55 -4.90
N GLU A 94 -17.49 -19.41 -5.85
CA GLU A 94 -16.71 -19.80 -7.02
C GLU A 94 -16.09 -18.57 -7.77
N GLY A 95 -16.89 -17.52 -7.98
CA GLY A 95 -16.47 -16.32 -8.70
C GLY A 95 -15.46 -15.42 -7.95
N VAL A 96 -15.27 -15.62 -6.63
CA VAL A 96 -14.48 -14.74 -5.76
C VAL A 96 -13.45 -15.48 -4.90
N VAL A 97 -13.44 -16.81 -4.97
CA VAL A 97 -12.59 -17.64 -4.11
C VAL A 97 -11.09 -17.28 -4.26
N TRP A 98 -10.61 -17.04 -5.46
CA TRP A 98 -9.22 -16.63 -5.71
C TRP A 98 -8.88 -15.31 -5.08
N TYR A 99 -9.77 -14.33 -5.18
CA TYR A 99 -9.60 -13.05 -4.52
C TYR A 99 -9.48 -13.20 -3.00
N LEU A 100 -10.37 -14.00 -2.39
CA LEU A 100 -10.37 -14.24 -0.94
C LEU A 100 -9.09 -14.95 -0.48
N LEU A 101 -8.64 -15.97 -1.23
CA LEU A 101 -7.43 -16.72 -0.90
C LEU A 101 -6.18 -15.87 -1.04
N ASP A 102 -6.03 -15.18 -2.17
CA ASP A 102 -4.87 -14.30 -2.40
C ASP A 102 -4.79 -13.23 -1.31
N THR A 103 -5.92 -12.57 -1.00
CA THR A 103 -5.99 -11.58 0.08
C THR A 103 -5.58 -12.18 1.43
N LYS A 104 -6.07 -13.37 1.76
CA LYS A 104 -5.74 -14.01 3.03
C LYS A 104 -4.26 -14.37 3.13
N TYR A 105 -3.68 -14.96 2.09
CA TYR A 105 -2.25 -15.27 2.05
C TYR A 105 -1.37 -14.01 2.15
N GLU A 106 -1.71 -12.94 1.41
CA GLU A 106 -0.99 -11.67 1.49
C GLU A 106 -0.99 -11.09 2.91
N LEU A 107 -2.15 -11.04 3.56
CA LEU A 107 -2.27 -10.50 4.92
C LEU A 107 -1.52 -11.34 5.96
N LEU A 108 -1.52 -12.66 5.81
CA LEU A 108 -0.77 -13.56 6.69
C LEU A 108 0.75 -13.44 6.46
N ALA A 109 1.19 -13.39 5.20
CA ALA A 109 2.60 -13.25 4.83
C ALA A 109 3.18 -11.91 5.28
N PHE A 110 2.41 -10.84 5.17
CA PHE A 110 2.78 -9.50 5.65
C PHE A 110 3.22 -9.50 7.13
N ASN A 111 2.68 -10.39 7.94
CA ASN A 111 2.99 -10.50 9.37
C ASN A 111 3.85 -11.71 9.73
N ASN A 112 4.45 -12.43 8.76
CA ASN A 112 5.17 -13.70 8.97
C ASN A 112 4.34 -14.76 9.71
N ASN A 113 3.04 -14.78 9.50
CA ASN A 113 2.19 -15.80 10.12
C ASN A 113 2.25 -17.12 9.35
N PHE A 114 3.44 -17.71 9.30
CA PHE A 114 3.71 -18.94 8.54
C PHE A 114 2.94 -20.15 9.06
N VAL A 115 2.62 -20.19 10.36
CA VAL A 115 1.77 -21.25 10.95
C VAL A 115 0.36 -21.20 10.36
N SER A 116 -0.23 -20.02 10.25
CA SER A 116 -1.56 -19.87 9.64
C SER A 116 -1.53 -20.10 8.13
N ILE A 117 -0.42 -19.77 7.45
CA ILE A 117 -0.24 -20.07 6.01
C ILE A 117 -0.19 -21.58 5.80
N ASP A 118 0.55 -22.33 6.61
CA ASP A 118 0.64 -23.80 6.53
C ASP A 118 -0.76 -24.44 6.72
N SER A 119 -1.46 -24.05 7.79
CA SER A 119 -2.81 -24.54 8.10
C SER A 119 -3.83 -24.17 7.00
N LEU A 120 -3.75 -22.97 6.43
CA LEU A 120 -4.60 -22.55 5.32
C LEU A 120 -4.33 -23.39 4.06
N SER A 121 -3.04 -23.68 3.79
CA SER A 121 -2.63 -24.50 2.65
C SER A 121 -3.20 -25.93 2.74
N ASP A 122 -3.14 -26.54 3.93
CA ASP A 122 -3.74 -27.84 4.15
C ASP A 122 -5.26 -27.82 4.00
N TYR A 123 -5.93 -26.79 4.53
CA TYR A 123 -7.36 -26.61 4.38
C TYR A 123 -7.76 -26.49 2.90
N ILE A 124 -7.04 -25.70 2.10
CA ILE A 124 -7.34 -25.49 0.67
C ILE A 124 -7.11 -26.76 -0.12
N ALA A 125 -5.97 -27.44 0.07
CA ALA A 125 -5.64 -28.68 -0.62
C ALA A 125 -6.68 -29.79 -0.36
N ASN A 126 -7.24 -29.83 0.86
CA ASN A 126 -8.29 -30.79 1.21
C ASN A 126 -9.67 -30.40 0.64
N ARG A 127 -10.06 -29.12 0.77
CA ARG A 127 -11.38 -28.64 0.35
C ARG A 127 -11.57 -28.69 -1.16
N TRP A 128 -10.55 -28.36 -1.93
CA TRP A 128 -10.58 -28.33 -3.40
C TRP A 128 -9.61 -29.33 -4.04
N ALA A 129 -9.49 -30.54 -3.46
CA ALA A 129 -8.56 -31.59 -3.91
C ALA A 129 -8.76 -32.01 -5.38
N ALA A 130 -9.97 -31.84 -5.93
CA ALA A 130 -10.28 -32.16 -7.33
C ALA A 130 -9.83 -31.09 -8.34
N ASP A 131 -9.46 -29.88 -7.91
CA ASP A 131 -8.99 -28.81 -8.78
C ASP A 131 -7.48 -28.60 -8.59
N SER A 132 -6.67 -28.99 -9.60
CA SER A 132 -5.20 -28.92 -9.56
C SER A 132 -4.69 -27.50 -9.27
N ARG A 133 -5.39 -26.46 -9.72
CA ARG A 133 -4.98 -25.05 -9.51
C ARG A 133 -4.94 -24.70 -8.03
N PHE A 134 -5.93 -25.15 -7.24
CA PHE A 134 -5.93 -24.93 -5.79
C PHE A 134 -4.85 -25.74 -5.09
N VAL A 135 -4.65 -26.99 -5.53
CA VAL A 135 -3.60 -27.87 -4.99
C VAL A 135 -2.22 -27.29 -5.24
N GLU A 136 -1.96 -26.81 -6.47
CA GLU A 136 -0.69 -26.16 -6.84
C GLU A 136 -0.46 -24.90 -6.01
N ARG A 137 -1.48 -24.03 -5.85
CA ARG A 137 -1.39 -22.80 -5.04
C ARG A 137 -1.13 -23.11 -3.57
N ALA A 138 -1.84 -24.08 -3.01
CA ALA A 138 -1.64 -24.55 -1.64
C ALA A 138 -0.24 -25.13 -1.45
N THR A 139 0.23 -25.94 -2.40
CA THR A 139 1.59 -26.52 -2.38
C THR A 139 2.67 -25.45 -2.39
N TYR A 140 2.50 -24.41 -3.22
CA TYR A 140 3.40 -23.26 -3.25
C TYR A 140 3.48 -22.58 -1.89
N TRP A 141 2.33 -22.16 -1.31
CA TRP A 141 2.30 -21.48 -0.03
C TRP A 141 2.76 -22.35 1.14
N LYS A 142 2.55 -23.67 1.04
CA LYS A 142 3.09 -24.61 2.02
C LYS A 142 4.63 -24.64 2.00
N LYS A 143 5.26 -24.58 0.83
CA LYS A 143 6.73 -24.44 0.71
C LYS A 143 7.20 -23.11 1.33
N VAL A 144 6.48 -22.01 1.10
CA VAL A 144 6.78 -20.71 1.72
C VAL A 144 6.70 -20.82 3.25
N ALA A 145 5.63 -21.44 3.77
CA ALA A 145 5.46 -21.63 5.21
C ALA A 145 6.57 -22.51 5.83
N GLN A 146 6.97 -23.57 5.13
CA GLN A 146 8.05 -24.45 5.58
C GLN A 146 9.41 -23.73 5.61
N ALA A 147 9.70 -22.91 4.59
CA ALA A 147 10.92 -22.10 4.57
C ALA A 147 10.91 -21.04 5.68
N GLY A 148 9.74 -20.50 6.01
CA GLY A 148 9.55 -19.55 7.12
C GLY A 148 9.43 -20.21 8.49
N LYS A 149 9.57 -21.54 8.60
CA LYS A 149 9.44 -22.24 9.89
C LYS A 149 10.46 -21.75 10.91
N GLY A 150 9.97 -21.33 12.05
CA GLY A 150 10.79 -20.77 13.14
C GLY A 150 11.00 -19.25 13.04
N ILE A 151 10.63 -18.61 11.95
CA ILE A 151 10.62 -17.15 11.86
C ILE A 151 9.45 -16.63 12.69
N MET A 152 9.78 -15.71 13.60
CA MET A 152 8.78 -15.09 14.47
C MET A 152 8.00 -13.99 13.73
N PRO A 153 6.80 -13.65 14.19
CA PRO A 153 6.07 -12.48 13.68
C PRO A 153 6.89 -11.19 13.75
N VAL A 154 6.56 -10.25 12.87
CA VAL A 154 7.19 -8.92 12.89
C VAL A 154 6.98 -8.26 14.24
N LYS A 155 8.06 -7.75 14.83
CA LYS A 155 8.04 -7.06 16.13
C LYS A 155 8.73 -5.71 16.01
N ILE A 156 8.06 -4.66 16.49
CA ILE A 156 8.62 -3.30 16.53
C ILE A 156 8.93 -2.94 17.97
N VAL A 157 10.16 -2.49 18.21
CA VAL A 157 10.63 -1.97 19.50
C VAL A 157 11.05 -0.53 19.31
N ARG A 158 10.50 0.36 20.14
CA ARG A 158 10.84 1.78 20.15
C ARG A 158 11.61 2.11 21.42
N HIS A 159 12.76 2.72 21.24
CA HIS A 159 13.61 3.20 22.33
C HIS A 159 13.47 4.70 22.57
N LYS A 160 12.76 5.40 21.64
CA LYS A 160 12.47 6.83 21.70
C LYS A 160 11.00 7.08 21.36
N GLN A 161 10.40 8.11 21.95
CA GLN A 161 9.03 8.54 21.64
C GLN A 161 8.94 9.16 20.23
N GLU A 162 10.00 9.84 19.84
CA GLU A 162 10.18 10.48 18.56
C GLU A 162 11.54 10.14 17.98
N THR A 163 11.57 9.82 16.70
CA THR A 163 12.77 9.64 15.89
C THR A 163 12.75 10.67 14.77
N LYS A 164 13.74 11.55 14.74
CA LYS A 164 13.92 12.55 13.67
C LYS A 164 15.18 12.24 12.90
N LEU A 165 15.03 12.01 11.60
CA LEU A 165 16.13 11.77 10.67
C LEU A 165 16.26 12.92 9.70
N ALA A 166 17.49 13.34 9.44
CA ALA A 166 17.78 14.17 8.28
C ALA A 166 17.58 13.34 7.01
N LEU A 167 16.98 13.95 5.99
CA LEU A 167 16.89 13.36 4.67
C LEU A 167 18.11 13.79 3.85
N GLU A 168 18.84 12.81 3.37
CA GLU A 168 19.94 13.03 2.45
C GLU A 168 19.43 12.92 1.01
N ARG A 169 19.91 13.78 0.13
CA ARG A 169 19.71 13.61 -1.30
C ARG A 169 20.74 12.63 -1.84
N ASN A 170 20.36 11.84 -2.85
CA ASN A 170 21.31 10.90 -3.40
C ASN A 170 22.43 11.62 -4.21
N ALA A 171 23.54 10.91 -4.41
CA ALA A 171 24.73 11.45 -5.05
C ALA A 171 24.57 11.78 -6.54
N TYR A 172 23.49 11.33 -7.18
CA TYR A 172 23.25 11.48 -8.62
C TYR A 172 22.38 12.69 -8.98
N GLY A 173 22.12 13.59 -8.02
CA GLY A 173 21.35 14.80 -8.27
C GLY A 173 19.85 14.59 -8.51
N GLN A 174 19.37 13.37 -8.34
CA GLN A 174 17.94 13.08 -8.28
C GLN A 174 17.45 13.42 -6.90
N ASP A 175 16.27 14.03 -6.81
CA ASP A 175 15.69 14.51 -5.55
C ASP A 175 15.09 13.38 -4.67
N TYR A 176 15.70 12.18 -4.69
CA TYR A 176 15.27 11.09 -3.85
C TYR A 176 15.60 11.32 -2.38
N MET A 177 14.65 10.99 -1.53
CA MET A 177 14.76 11.16 -0.09
C MET A 177 15.37 9.90 0.53
N CYS A 178 16.59 9.99 1.04
CA CYS A 178 17.28 8.86 1.65
C CYS A 178 17.38 9.00 3.16
N ILE A 179 17.28 7.88 3.86
CA ILE A 179 17.58 7.74 5.30
C ILE A 179 18.69 6.73 5.51
N ASN A 180 19.49 6.95 6.56
CA ASN A 180 20.48 6.00 7.00
C ASN A 180 19.88 5.03 8.02
N VAL A 181 20.08 3.74 7.80
CA VAL A 181 19.56 2.65 8.63
C VAL A 181 20.66 1.61 8.90
N ASP A 182 20.47 0.77 9.92
CA ASP A 182 21.29 -0.41 10.08
C ASP A 182 20.47 -1.67 9.72
N ILE A 183 21.05 -2.56 8.93
CA ILE A 183 20.41 -3.81 8.49
C ILE A 183 21.19 -4.97 9.11
N GLY A 184 20.61 -5.62 10.14
CA GLY A 184 21.32 -6.62 10.92
C GLY A 184 22.66 -6.10 11.47
N LYS A 185 23.76 -6.74 11.08
CA LYS A 185 25.12 -6.33 11.48
C LYS A 185 25.70 -5.16 10.67
N TYR A 186 25.09 -4.79 9.58
CA TYR A 186 25.60 -3.78 8.62
C TYR A 186 25.07 -2.39 8.96
N LYS A 187 26.01 -1.47 9.14
CA LYS A 187 25.75 -0.11 9.59
C LYS A 187 25.67 0.88 8.44
N ASN A 188 24.92 1.95 8.67
CA ASN A 188 24.85 3.12 7.78
C ASN A 188 24.44 2.76 6.33
N ARG A 189 23.46 1.88 6.17
CA ARG A 189 22.87 1.58 4.88
C ARG A 189 21.91 2.69 4.48
N LYS A 190 21.93 3.07 3.21
CA LYS A 190 21.13 4.16 2.69
C LYS A 190 19.91 3.60 1.97
N LEU A 191 18.71 3.90 2.48
CA LEU A 191 17.45 3.52 1.84
C LEU A 191 16.69 4.75 1.33
N ILE A 192 16.18 4.68 0.11
CA ILE A 192 15.22 5.66 -0.40
C ILE A 192 13.88 5.43 0.31
N VAL A 193 13.28 6.52 0.83
CA VAL A 193 11.91 6.53 1.34
C VAL A 193 10.97 6.63 0.15
N ASP A 194 10.29 5.54 -0.17
CA ASP A 194 9.44 5.41 -1.35
C ASP A 194 8.00 5.07 -0.95
N THR A 195 7.14 6.08 -0.85
CA THR A 195 5.73 5.89 -0.50
C THR A 195 4.87 5.36 -1.64
N GLY A 196 5.39 5.35 -2.87
CA GLY A 196 4.78 4.69 -4.03
C GLY A 196 5.05 3.18 -4.08
N LEU A 197 6.06 2.71 -3.32
CA LEU A 197 6.40 1.29 -3.22
C LEU A 197 5.51 0.58 -2.18
N GLY A 198 4.56 -0.22 -2.65
CA GLY A 198 3.58 -0.90 -1.79
C GLY A 198 4.07 -2.18 -1.12
N PHE A 199 5.21 -2.73 -1.53
CA PHE A 199 5.68 -4.05 -1.11
C PHE A 199 6.52 -4.08 0.18
N GLY A 200 6.82 -2.94 0.77
CA GLY A 200 7.71 -2.85 1.91
C GLY A 200 9.16 -2.56 1.51
N THR A 201 10.12 -3.13 2.24
CA THR A 201 11.54 -2.85 2.03
C THR A 201 12.12 -3.72 0.92
N VAL A 202 12.89 -3.10 0.02
CA VAL A 202 13.67 -3.76 -1.03
C VAL A 202 15.14 -3.49 -0.78
N ILE A 203 15.98 -4.52 -0.80
CA ILE A 203 17.44 -4.42 -0.67
C ILE A 203 18.08 -4.88 -1.97
N PHE A 204 19.04 -4.09 -2.50
CA PHE A 204 19.77 -4.47 -3.70
C PHE A 204 20.84 -5.51 -3.38
N ARG A 205 20.85 -6.63 -4.13
CA ARG A 205 21.76 -7.74 -3.91
C ARG A 205 23.24 -7.34 -4.01
N LYS A 206 23.62 -6.47 -4.96
CA LYS A 206 24.99 -5.95 -5.10
C LYS A 206 25.52 -5.20 -3.87
N LYS A 207 24.62 -4.62 -3.08
CA LYS A 207 24.91 -3.87 -1.85
C LYS A 207 24.36 -4.57 -0.62
N ALA A 208 23.62 -5.64 -0.80
CA ALA A 208 23.06 -6.46 0.24
C ALA A 208 24.07 -7.53 0.67
N ILE A 209 23.93 -7.90 1.53
CA ILE A 209 24.14 -8.68 2.67
C ILE A 209 23.66 -10.10 2.43
N ASP A 210 24.54 -10.91 1.94
CA ASP A 210 24.22 -12.32 1.73
C ASP A 210 24.22 -13.13 3.03
N ASP A 211 24.83 -12.61 4.11
CA ASP A 211 24.96 -13.34 5.35
C ASP A 211 23.85 -13.00 6.36
N GLY A 212 23.08 -14.00 6.75
CA GLY A 212 22.09 -13.90 7.82
C GLY A 212 20.68 -13.50 7.36
N ILE A 213 20.44 -13.48 6.04
CA ILE A 213 19.09 -13.25 5.50
C ILE A 213 18.42 -14.60 5.21
N ALA A 214 17.26 -14.83 5.82
CA ALA A 214 16.45 -16.01 5.53
C ALA A 214 15.74 -15.84 4.17
N LEU A 215 16.29 -16.48 3.14
CA LEU A 215 15.67 -16.46 1.80
C LEU A 215 14.46 -17.40 1.77
N LEU A 216 13.34 -16.92 1.22
CA LEU A 216 12.15 -17.70 0.96
C LEU A 216 12.14 -18.21 -0.48
N PRO A 217 11.40 -19.28 -0.80
CA PRO A 217 11.42 -19.89 -2.11
C PRO A 217 10.71 -19.08 -3.21
N ASP A 218 10.29 -17.85 -2.91
CA ASP A 218 9.61 -16.97 -3.84
C ASP A 218 10.63 -16.13 -4.62
N SER A 219 10.55 -16.21 -5.94
CA SER A 219 11.30 -15.36 -6.85
C SER A 219 10.39 -14.92 -7.98
N THR A 220 10.21 -13.62 -8.12
CA THR A 220 9.37 -13.00 -9.15
C THR A 220 10.23 -12.22 -10.12
N LYS A 221 9.88 -12.30 -11.42
CA LYS A 221 10.48 -11.46 -12.45
C LYS A 221 9.72 -10.15 -12.50
N ASN A 222 10.43 -9.05 -12.41
CA ASN A 222 9.88 -7.69 -12.39
C ASN A 222 10.49 -6.85 -13.52
N ILE A 223 9.85 -5.72 -13.80
CA ILE A 223 10.31 -4.72 -14.76
C ILE A 223 10.74 -3.50 -13.96
N SER A 224 11.88 -2.92 -14.30
CA SER A 224 12.38 -1.71 -13.64
C SER A 224 11.44 -0.53 -13.89
N ALA A 225 11.09 0.21 -12.83
CA ALA A 225 10.28 1.41 -12.94
C ALA A 225 11.01 2.55 -13.66
N SER A 226 12.34 2.57 -13.58
CA SER A 226 13.19 3.58 -14.23
C SER A 226 13.44 3.27 -15.70
N ASN A 227 13.45 1.99 -16.10
CA ASN A 227 13.67 1.55 -17.48
C ASN A 227 12.89 0.28 -17.80
N PRO A 228 11.83 0.35 -18.63
CA PRO A 228 10.96 -0.78 -18.96
C PRO A 228 11.64 -1.92 -19.73
N ASP A 229 12.80 -1.68 -20.34
CA ASP A 229 13.58 -2.68 -21.06
C ASP A 229 14.42 -3.54 -20.10
N ILE A 230 14.57 -3.11 -18.84
CA ILE A 230 15.30 -3.82 -17.81
C ILE A 230 14.35 -4.71 -17.03
N THR A 231 14.63 -6.01 -17.02
CA THR A 231 13.96 -6.97 -16.13
C THR A 231 14.95 -7.48 -15.09
N TYR A 232 14.45 -7.67 -13.87
CA TYR A 232 15.23 -8.16 -12.73
C TYR A 232 14.42 -9.16 -11.91
N ASN A 233 15.10 -9.95 -11.07
CA ASN A 233 14.43 -10.85 -10.16
C ASN A 233 14.36 -10.24 -8.77
N MET A 234 13.25 -10.49 -8.09
CA MET A 234 13.07 -10.20 -6.67
C MET A 234 12.84 -11.52 -5.94
N GLN A 235 13.59 -11.73 -4.88
CA GLN A 235 13.46 -12.89 -4.01
C GLN A 235 12.96 -12.45 -2.64
N ALA A 236 11.90 -13.07 -2.16
CA ALA A 236 11.40 -12.82 -0.81
C ALA A 236 12.42 -13.29 0.24
N ALA A 237 12.56 -12.53 1.31
CA ALA A 237 13.46 -12.79 2.40
C ALA A 237 12.91 -12.24 3.72
N VAL A 238 13.56 -12.58 4.84
CA VAL A 238 13.25 -11.98 6.14
C VAL A 238 14.56 -11.50 6.76
N LEU A 239 14.61 -10.22 7.12
CA LEU A 239 15.70 -9.63 7.87
C LEU A 239 15.54 -9.90 9.37
N ASP A 240 16.62 -10.25 10.05
CA ASP A 240 16.63 -10.37 11.51
C ASP A 240 16.22 -9.05 12.17
N SER A 241 16.76 -7.94 11.65
CA SER A 241 16.42 -6.60 12.15
C SER A 241 16.72 -5.49 11.13
N LEU A 242 15.89 -4.45 11.20
CA LEU A 242 16.12 -3.13 10.61
C LEU A 242 16.08 -2.09 11.73
N TYR A 243 17.16 -1.33 11.92
CA TYR A 243 17.22 -0.27 12.92
C TYR A 243 17.19 1.11 12.26
N ILE A 244 16.30 1.96 12.75
CA ILE A 244 16.08 3.34 12.28
C ILE A 244 16.13 4.27 13.50
N ASP A 245 17.29 4.76 13.85
CA ASP A 245 17.56 5.71 14.96
C ASP A 245 16.61 5.60 16.19
N GLY A 246 16.68 4.49 16.91
CA GLY A 246 15.86 4.24 18.09
C GLY A 246 14.56 3.48 17.82
N ILE A 247 14.33 3.03 16.59
CA ILE A 247 13.28 2.08 16.23
C ILE A 247 13.94 0.81 15.69
N THR A 248 13.61 -0.35 16.24
CA THR A 248 14.05 -1.63 15.70
C THR A 248 12.85 -2.43 15.23
N ILE A 249 12.88 -2.86 13.98
CA ILE A 249 11.89 -3.78 13.40
C ILE A 249 12.57 -5.13 13.27
N TYR A 250 12.10 -6.11 14.03
CA TYR A 250 12.59 -7.49 13.98
C TYR A 250 11.75 -8.34 13.03
N ASN A 251 12.40 -9.33 12.43
CA ASN A 251 11.79 -10.30 11.52
C ASN A 251 11.05 -9.61 10.37
N LEU A 252 11.69 -8.61 9.75
CA LEU A 252 11.05 -7.81 8.71
C LEU A 252 11.03 -8.57 7.37
N PRO A 253 9.84 -8.86 6.79
CA PRO A 253 9.75 -9.35 5.42
C PRO A 253 10.29 -8.32 4.45
N VAL A 254 11.18 -8.73 3.55
CA VAL A 254 11.79 -7.85 2.54
C VAL A 254 11.90 -8.58 1.20
N SER A 255 12.18 -7.84 0.16
CA SER A 255 12.56 -8.37 -1.12
C SER A 255 14.03 -8.08 -1.42
N ILE A 256 14.76 -9.09 -1.89
CA ILE A 256 16.14 -8.93 -2.36
C ILE A 256 16.08 -8.80 -3.88
N SER A 257 16.46 -7.64 -4.40
CA SER A 257 16.45 -7.32 -5.83
C SER A 257 17.84 -7.52 -6.43
N ASP A 258 17.92 -8.18 -7.58
CA ASP A 258 19.14 -8.27 -8.41
C ASP A 258 19.15 -7.18 -9.51
N GLU A 259 18.31 -6.16 -9.38
CA GLU A 259 18.32 -5.00 -10.28
C GLU A 259 19.70 -4.35 -10.32
N GLU A 260 20.19 -4.11 -11.53
CA GLU A 260 21.54 -3.59 -11.74
C GLU A 260 21.61 -2.07 -11.78
N TYR A 261 20.46 -1.39 -11.82
CA TYR A 261 20.43 0.07 -11.84
C TYR A 261 21.01 0.65 -10.53
N ASP A 262 21.93 1.60 -10.65
CA ASP A 262 22.53 2.23 -9.50
C ASP A 262 21.78 3.52 -9.11
N TYR A 263 20.94 3.41 -8.10
CA TYR A 263 20.21 4.55 -7.52
C TYR A 263 21.05 5.35 -6.52
N GLY A 264 22.32 5.02 -6.31
CA GLY A 264 23.17 5.66 -5.29
C GLY A 264 22.77 5.31 -3.85
N CYS A 265 22.05 4.20 -3.66
CA CYS A 265 21.58 3.72 -2.36
C CYS A 265 21.65 2.18 -2.26
N ASP A 266 21.34 1.64 -1.10
CA ASP A 266 21.35 0.19 -0.85
C ASP A 266 19.97 -0.47 -1.07
N GLY A 267 18.91 0.34 -1.25
CA GLY A 267 17.56 -0.15 -1.47
C GLY A 267 16.49 0.90 -1.21
N PHE A 268 15.25 0.42 -1.00
CA PHE A 268 14.08 1.25 -0.73
C PHE A 268 13.38 0.81 0.55
N ILE A 269 12.73 1.74 1.25
CA ILE A 269 11.75 1.45 2.29
C ILE A 269 10.37 1.94 1.85
N GLY A 270 9.43 1.01 1.66
CA GLY A 270 8.11 1.28 1.11
C GLY A 270 7.02 1.49 2.15
N THR A 271 5.84 1.92 1.68
CA THR A 271 4.69 2.24 2.53
C THR A 271 4.24 1.09 3.41
N ALA A 272 4.36 -0.17 2.96
CA ALA A 272 3.99 -1.31 3.78
C ALA A 272 4.74 -1.32 5.12
N ASP A 273 6.04 -1.02 5.12
CA ASP A 273 6.85 -0.98 6.34
C ASP A 273 6.78 0.37 7.05
N LEU A 274 6.73 1.48 6.31
CA LEU A 274 6.49 2.81 6.88
C LEU A 274 5.17 2.86 7.67
N SER A 275 4.11 2.19 7.19
CA SER A 275 2.81 2.14 7.86
C SER A 275 2.86 1.44 9.23
N ARG A 276 3.80 0.53 9.44
CA ARG A 276 4.04 -0.13 10.74
C ARG A 276 4.57 0.83 11.78
N LEU A 277 5.13 1.97 11.35
CA LEU A 277 5.73 2.97 12.23
C LEU A 277 4.69 3.96 12.83
N GLY A 278 3.43 3.82 12.49
CA GLY A 278 2.30 4.52 13.10
C GLY A 278 2.08 5.94 12.60
N TYR A 279 2.98 6.88 12.89
CA TYR A 279 2.89 8.26 12.42
C TYR A 279 4.21 8.69 11.78
N MET A 280 4.07 9.35 10.64
CA MET A 280 5.18 9.89 9.86
C MET A 280 4.93 11.34 9.48
N GLU A 281 5.93 12.20 9.66
CA GLU A 281 5.91 13.59 9.22
C GLU A 281 7.07 13.77 8.22
N LEU A 282 6.74 14.22 7.02
CA LEU A 282 7.68 14.47 5.94
C LEU A 282 7.83 15.97 5.70
N SER A 283 9.07 16.41 5.51
CA SER A 283 9.43 17.72 5.00
C SER A 283 10.53 17.58 3.92
N VAL A 284 10.99 18.66 3.31
CA VAL A 284 12.05 18.59 2.28
C VAL A 284 13.39 18.11 2.81
N ASP A 285 13.62 18.20 4.12
CA ASP A 285 14.92 17.99 4.76
C ASP A 285 14.90 16.97 5.88
N SER A 286 13.72 16.52 6.31
CA SER A 286 13.60 15.60 7.43
C SER A 286 12.37 14.71 7.39
N ILE A 287 12.49 13.54 8.01
CA ILE A 287 11.40 12.65 8.31
C ILE A 287 11.35 12.42 9.84
N ILE A 288 10.14 12.45 10.39
CA ILE A 288 9.91 12.22 11.82
C ILE A 288 8.95 11.04 11.97
N PHE A 289 9.30 10.09 12.82
CA PHE A 289 8.43 9.00 13.23
C PHE A 289 8.03 9.15 14.69
N ARG A 290 6.73 9.00 14.99
CA ARG A 290 6.20 8.99 16.36
C ARG A 290 5.33 7.77 16.58
N GLN A 291 5.25 7.31 17.81
CA GLN A 291 4.40 6.18 18.16
C GLN A 291 2.92 6.54 18.06
N GLN A 292 2.55 7.70 18.56
CA GLN A 292 1.18 8.22 18.55
C GLN A 292 1.17 9.72 18.87
N ILE A 293 0.22 10.50 18.30
CA ILE A 293 0.16 11.93 18.53
C ILE A 293 -0.91 12.29 19.55
N SER A 294 -2.03 11.58 19.56
CA SER A 294 -3.12 11.83 20.51
C SER A 294 -3.99 10.59 20.68
N ASP A 295 -4.78 10.56 21.76
CA ASP A 295 -5.81 9.54 21.96
C ASP A 295 -7.08 9.83 21.13
N GLN A 296 -7.21 11.03 20.59
CA GLN A 296 -8.30 11.38 19.67
C GLN A 296 -8.03 10.76 18.31
N ARG A 297 -9.02 10.03 17.78
CA ARG A 297 -8.98 9.51 16.42
C ARG A 297 -9.38 10.59 15.44
N ASN A 298 -8.58 10.75 14.40
CA ASN A 298 -8.92 11.56 13.25
C ASN A 298 -9.90 10.83 12.34
N ASN A 299 -10.75 11.59 11.63
CA ASN A 299 -11.54 11.00 10.56
C ASN A 299 -10.61 10.62 9.40
N PRO A 300 -10.77 9.40 8.83
CA PRO A 300 -9.96 9.00 7.69
C PRO A 300 -10.18 9.93 6.49
N ASN A 301 -9.10 10.35 5.84
CA ASN A 301 -9.13 11.11 4.60
C ASN A 301 -8.13 10.60 3.55
N MET A 302 -7.50 9.46 3.80
CA MET A 302 -6.67 8.72 2.85
C MET A 302 -6.93 7.23 2.95
N THR A 303 -6.47 6.45 1.99
CA THR A 303 -6.49 4.98 2.04
C THR A 303 -5.09 4.40 1.89
N LEU A 304 -4.90 3.18 2.40
CA LEU A 304 -3.63 2.41 2.34
C LEU A 304 -3.73 1.25 1.34
N TYR A 305 -4.44 1.42 0.24
CA TYR A 305 -4.66 0.34 -0.71
C TYR A 305 -4.44 0.78 -2.14
N GLY A 306 -3.55 0.10 -2.82
CA GLY A 306 -3.16 0.35 -4.21
C GLY A 306 -3.71 -0.62 -5.24
N GLY A 307 -4.66 -1.48 -4.85
CA GLY A 307 -5.20 -2.53 -5.71
C GLY A 307 -4.49 -3.87 -5.55
N LYS A 308 -4.94 -4.88 -6.30
CA LYS A 308 -4.58 -6.30 -6.12
C LYS A 308 -3.07 -6.60 -6.15
N ARG A 309 -2.26 -5.79 -6.82
CA ARG A 309 -0.82 -6.07 -7.02
C ARG A 309 0.12 -5.04 -6.39
N ASN A 310 -0.43 -3.96 -5.86
CA ASN A 310 0.38 -2.81 -5.44
C ASN A 310 0.62 -2.75 -3.92
N GLY A 311 0.12 -3.74 -3.17
CA GLY A 311 0.31 -3.76 -1.73
C GLY A 311 -0.30 -2.53 -1.05
N ARG A 312 0.42 -1.96 -0.07
CA ARG A 312 0.00 -0.76 0.66
C ARG A 312 0.64 0.47 0.07
N ILE A 313 -0.16 1.35 -0.50
CA ILE A 313 0.26 2.68 -0.97
C ILE A 313 -0.68 3.75 -0.40
N ILE A 314 -0.17 4.95 -0.23
CA ILE A 314 -0.94 6.07 0.29
C ILE A 314 -1.73 6.69 -0.86
N CYS A 315 -3.06 6.52 -0.83
CA CYS A 315 -3.96 7.14 -1.80
C CYS A 315 -4.74 8.27 -1.15
N VAL A 316 -4.63 9.46 -1.71
CA VAL A 316 -5.20 10.70 -1.17
C VAL A 316 -6.26 11.23 -2.11
N PRO A 317 -7.51 11.46 -1.65
CA PRO A 317 -8.51 12.17 -2.44
C PRO A 317 -8.07 13.61 -2.72
N TYR A 318 -8.32 14.08 -3.93
CA TYR A 318 -8.07 15.45 -4.36
C TYR A 318 -9.02 15.84 -5.49
N THR A 319 -9.03 17.10 -5.86
CA THR A 319 -9.79 17.58 -7.02
C THR A 319 -8.82 17.90 -8.16
N LEU A 320 -9.11 17.40 -9.36
CA LEU A 320 -8.35 17.67 -10.59
C LEU A 320 -9.29 18.22 -11.64
N GLU A 321 -9.05 19.45 -12.10
CA GLU A 321 -9.93 20.16 -13.05
C GLU A 321 -11.41 20.16 -12.61
N GLY A 322 -11.67 20.27 -11.31
CA GLY A 322 -13.02 20.25 -10.73
C GLY A 322 -13.59 18.87 -10.47
N GLU A 323 -12.93 17.79 -10.90
CA GLU A 323 -13.38 16.41 -10.68
C GLU A 323 -12.70 15.78 -9.46
N ARG A 324 -13.49 15.17 -8.58
CA ARG A 324 -12.97 14.45 -7.41
C ARG A 324 -12.35 13.12 -7.84
N THR A 325 -11.09 12.93 -7.52
CA THR A 325 -10.32 11.72 -7.82
C THR A 325 -9.33 11.42 -6.67
N SER A 326 -8.35 10.54 -6.87
CA SER A 326 -7.29 10.30 -5.90
C SER A 326 -5.93 10.21 -6.57
N PHE A 327 -4.89 10.59 -5.83
CA PHE A 327 -3.50 10.37 -6.24
C PHE A 327 -2.80 9.42 -5.28
N VAL A 328 -1.73 8.79 -5.76
CA VAL A 328 -0.74 8.09 -4.94
C VAL A 328 0.32 9.10 -4.52
N LEU A 329 0.55 9.23 -3.21
CA LEU A 329 1.71 9.95 -2.70
C LEU A 329 2.95 9.07 -2.92
N ASP A 330 3.86 9.53 -3.78
CA ASP A 330 5.00 8.75 -4.27
C ASP A 330 6.31 9.51 -4.09
N THR A 331 6.93 9.35 -2.93
CA THR A 331 8.25 9.99 -2.67
C THR A 331 9.42 9.32 -3.42
N GLY A 332 9.18 8.21 -4.12
CA GLY A 332 10.10 7.62 -5.08
C GLY A 332 10.07 8.31 -6.45
N ALA A 333 9.09 9.20 -6.70
CA ALA A 333 9.00 10.01 -7.91
C ALA A 333 9.50 11.43 -7.68
N ASP A 334 10.19 11.99 -8.67
CA ASP A 334 10.71 13.39 -8.68
C ASP A 334 9.76 14.37 -9.39
N SER A 335 8.59 13.93 -9.80
CA SER A 335 7.64 14.68 -10.62
C SER A 335 6.18 14.37 -10.29
N PHE A 336 5.28 15.16 -10.88
CA PHE A 336 3.85 14.85 -10.90
C PHE A 336 3.54 14.05 -12.16
N LEU A 337 3.01 12.85 -11.98
CA LEU A 337 2.57 11.97 -13.07
C LEU A 337 1.05 11.96 -13.10
N LEU A 338 0.46 12.58 -14.11
CA LEU A 338 -0.98 12.68 -14.30
C LEU A 338 -1.46 11.66 -15.34
N PRO A 339 -2.74 11.26 -15.32
CA PRO A 339 -3.29 10.38 -16.34
C PRO A 339 -3.07 10.91 -17.75
N GLN A 340 -2.88 10.02 -18.72
CA GLN A 340 -2.58 10.38 -20.13
C GLN A 340 -3.61 11.33 -20.75
N LEU A 341 -4.85 11.33 -20.24
CA LEU A 341 -5.90 12.28 -20.63
C LEU A 341 -5.45 13.75 -20.51
N TYR A 342 -4.50 14.03 -19.65
CA TYR A 342 -4.00 15.37 -19.36
C TYR A 342 -2.60 15.64 -19.96
N ALA A 343 -1.99 14.66 -20.65
CA ALA A 343 -0.62 14.75 -21.14
C ALA A 343 -0.38 15.91 -22.16
N ASP A 344 -1.43 16.30 -22.89
CA ASP A 344 -1.35 17.37 -23.89
C ASP A 344 -1.70 18.75 -23.33
N ARG A 345 -2.00 18.86 -22.04
CA ARG A 345 -2.32 20.14 -21.40
C ARG A 345 -1.06 20.73 -20.79
N PRO A 346 -0.78 22.01 -21.07
CA PRO A 346 0.44 22.66 -20.54
C PRO A 346 0.38 22.81 -19.02
N MET A 347 -0.79 23.13 -18.48
CA MET A 347 -1.01 23.32 -17.04
C MET A 347 -2.38 22.77 -16.65
N ILE A 348 -2.48 22.19 -15.47
CA ILE A 348 -3.68 21.57 -14.93
C ILE A 348 -3.88 22.07 -13.50
N MET A 349 -5.10 22.42 -13.16
CA MET A 349 -5.44 22.84 -11.80
C MET A 349 -5.78 21.64 -10.92
N ALA A 350 -5.13 21.53 -9.78
CA ALA A 350 -5.41 20.56 -8.73
C ALA A 350 -5.70 21.26 -7.40
N GLU A 351 -6.60 20.68 -6.61
CA GLU A 351 -6.83 21.10 -5.21
C GLU A 351 -6.37 19.99 -4.27
N ILE A 352 -5.29 20.24 -3.53
CA ILE A 352 -4.66 19.29 -2.61
C ILE A 352 -4.55 19.93 -1.23
N GLY A 353 -5.08 19.29 -0.20
CA GLY A 353 -5.05 19.80 1.17
C GLY A 353 -5.68 21.20 1.31
N GLY A 354 -6.73 21.49 0.54
CA GLY A 354 -7.40 22.80 0.53
C GLY A 354 -6.61 23.92 -0.16
N GLN A 355 -5.59 23.57 -0.96
CA GLN A 355 -4.78 24.52 -1.73
C GLN A 355 -4.94 24.28 -3.22
N SER A 356 -5.19 25.34 -3.99
CA SER A 356 -5.16 25.28 -5.45
C SER A 356 -3.72 25.34 -5.94
N ILE A 357 -3.38 24.40 -6.83
CA ILE A 357 -2.03 24.18 -7.35
C ILE A 357 -2.12 24.02 -8.87
N TRP A 358 -1.30 24.75 -9.61
CA TRP A 358 -1.13 24.52 -11.04
C TRP A 358 0.02 23.56 -11.27
N ILE A 359 -0.23 22.49 -12.01
CA ILE A 359 0.70 21.38 -12.25
C ILE A 359 0.93 21.26 -13.75
N GLU A 360 2.20 21.19 -14.17
CA GLU A 360 2.56 20.72 -15.50
C GLU A 360 2.47 19.20 -15.54
N ALA A 361 1.77 18.63 -16.53
CA ALA A 361 1.66 17.19 -16.67
C ALA A 361 3.01 16.58 -17.03
N GLY A 362 3.55 15.77 -16.16
CA GLY A 362 4.72 14.93 -16.44
C GLY A 362 4.36 13.83 -17.44
N LYS A 363 5.30 13.46 -18.30
CA LYS A 363 5.15 12.27 -19.14
C LYS A 363 5.45 11.04 -18.31
N TYR A 364 4.51 10.09 -18.32
CA TYR A 364 4.76 8.78 -17.71
C TYR A 364 5.94 8.08 -18.41
N PRO A 365 6.81 7.38 -17.66
CA PRO A 365 7.72 6.42 -18.26
C PRO A 365 6.94 5.42 -19.12
N HIS A 366 7.50 5.00 -20.24
CA HIS A 366 6.81 4.12 -21.20
C HIS A 366 6.26 2.80 -20.61
N ALA A 367 6.77 2.36 -19.47
CA ALA A 367 6.29 1.18 -18.76
C ALA A 367 4.96 1.39 -18.01
N PHE A 368 4.62 2.64 -17.69
CA PHE A 368 3.37 3.00 -17.07
C PHE A 368 2.52 3.78 -18.07
N VAL A 369 1.84 3.08 -18.97
CA VAL A 369 0.73 3.67 -19.73
C VAL A 369 -0.51 3.51 -18.86
N PRO A 370 -0.91 4.53 -18.08
CA PRO A 370 -2.10 4.42 -17.30
C PRO A 370 -3.29 4.43 -18.26
N ASP A 371 -4.21 3.51 -18.02
CA ASP A 371 -5.57 3.63 -18.55
C ASP A 371 -6.10 5.04 -18.24
N LYS A 372 -7.01 5.56 -19.08
CA LYS A 372 -7.65 6.89 -18.93
C LYS A 372 -8.17 7.17 -17.50
N ASN A 373 -8.42 6.12 -16.74
CA ASN A 373 -8.92 6.14 -15.36
C ASN A 373 -7.88 5.82 -14.30
N SER A 374 -6.58 5.76 -14.63
CA SER A 374 -5.54 5.48 -13.64
C SER A 374 -5.36 6.66 -12.69
N ARG A 375 -4.88 6.35 -11.47
CA ARG A 375 -4.58 7.36 -10.46
C ARG A 375 -3.39 8.20 -10.89
N SER A 376 -3.38 9.46 -10.45
CA SER A 376 -2.17 10.28 -10.51
C SER A 376 -1.15 9.80 -9.49
N TYR A 377 0.15 10.05 -9.78
CA TYR A 377 1.22 9.91 -8.81
C TYR A 377 1.80 11.30 -8.54
N ILE A 378 1.88 11.66 -7.27
CA ILE A 378 2.40 12.96 -6.85
C ILE A 378 3.67 12.74 -6.05
N GLY A 379 4.78 13.14 -6.64
CA GLY A 379 6.12 12.92 -6.15
C GLY A 379 6.62 13.94 -5.14
N THR A 380 7.93 13.91 -4.88
CA THR A 380 8.64 14.77 -3.92
C THR A 380 8.37 16.27 -4.05
N PRO A 381 8.05 16.84 -5.24
CA PRO A 381 7.74 18.26 -5.34
C PRO A 381 6.62 18.76 -4.43
N ILE A 382 5.67 17.89 -4.05
CA ILE A 382 4.61 18.26 -3.09
C ILE A 382 5.18 18.72 -1.74
N LEU A 383 6.32 18.16 -1.32
CA LEU A 383 7.00 18.55 -0.07
C LEU A 383 7.61 19.97 -0.16
N GLY A 384 7.87 20.45 -1.38
CA GLY A 384 8.27 21.84 -1.62
C GLY A 384 7.10 22.82 -1.44
N MET A 385 5.88 22.38 -1.66
CA MET A 385 4.67 23.23 -1.60
C MET A 385 4.15 23.42 -0.18
N PHE A 386 4.35 22.41 0.68
CA PHE A 386 3.93 22.41 2.07
C PHE A 386 5.13 22.43 3.01
N LYS A 387 4.93 22.99 4.21
CA LYS A 387 5.99 22.94 5.23
C LYS A 387 6.19 21.52 5.72
N ARG A 388 5.08 20.76 5.84
CA ARG A 388 5.06 19.37 6.31
C ARG A 388 3.89 18.60 5.69
N VAL A 389 4.07 17.32 5.45
CA VAL A 389 3.01 16.36 5.17
C VAL A 389 2.99 15.37 6.33
N CYS A 390 1.90 15.33 7.07
CA CYS A 390 1.73 14.53 8.28
C CYS A 390 0.82 13.34 7.97
N ILE A 391 1.29 12.12 8.18
CA ILE A 391 0.59 10.88 7.83
C ILE A 391 0.39 10.05 9.10
N ASN A 392 -0.87 9.88 9.48
CA ASN A 392 -1.27 8.99 10.57
C ASN A 392 -1.80 7.69 9.96
N PHE A 393 -0.96 6.68 9.92
CA PHE A 393 -1.30 5.38 9.33
C PHE A 393 -2.37 4.63 10.12
N ARG A 394 -2.46 4.85 11.44
CA ARG A 394 -3.46 4.19 12.30
C ARG A 394 -4.87 4.65 12.00
N ASP A 395 -5.02 5.95 11.75
CA ASP A 395 -6.32 6.59 11.52
C ASP A 395 -6.59 6.77 10.01
N CYS A 396 -5.62 6.40 9.14
CA CYS A 396 -5.64 6.66 7.71
C CYS A 396 -5.94 8.14 7.41
N HIS A 397 -5.18 9.01 8.06
CA HIS A 397 -5.35 10.46 7.97
C HIS A 397 -4.07 11.14 7.51
N ILE A 398 -4.20 12.09 6.60
CA ILE A 398 -3.11 12.90 6.07
C ILE A 398 -3.44 14.37 6.17
N ASP A 399 -2.47 15.18 6.65
CA ASP A 399 -2.55 16.62 6.71
C ASP A 399 -1.42 17.26 5.90
N PHE A 400 -1.76 18.25 5.10
CA PHE A 400 -0.83 19.10 4.37
C PHE A 400 -0.71 20.43 5.12
N ILE A 401 0.36 20.59 5.91
CA ILE A 401 0.48 21.69 6.88
C ILE A 401 1.34 22.81 6.33
N GLY A 402 0.77 24.01 6.35
CA GLY A 402 1.46 25.27 6.13
C GLY A 402 1.94 25.42 4.70
N LYS A 403 1.41 26.42 4.00
CA LYS A 403 1.86 26.79 2.67
C LYS A 403 3.28 27.36 2.76
N ARG A 404 4.21 26.92 1.91
CA ARG A 404 5.44 27.65 1.64
C ARG A 404 5.08 28.83 0.74
N GLN A 405 5.54 30.01 1.03
CA GLN A 405 5.26 31.21 0.23
C GLN A 405 5.93 31.10 -1.14
N GLY A 406 5.09 30.78 -2.15
CA GLY A 406 5.38 31.14 -3.54
C GLY A 406 4.83 32.53 -3.82
N LYS A 407 5.29 33.22 -4.83
CA LYS A 407 4.73 34.50 -5.25
C LYS A 407 3.24 34.31 -5.57
N GLU A 408 2.37 35.10 -4.91
CA GLU A 408 0.96 35.29 -5.24
C GLU A 408 0.00 34.08 -5.23
N GLY A 409 0.06 33.23 -4.19
CA GLY A 409 -1.05 32.30 -3.91
C GLY A 409 -1.26 31.13 -4.87
N VAL A 410 -0.57 31.07 -5.98
CA VAL A 410 -0.55 30.00 -6.97
C VAL A 410 0.84 29.38 -6.99
N TRP A 411 0.91 28.04 -6.82
CA TRP A 411 2.14 27.30 -7.02
C TRP A 411 2.17 26.80 -8.46
N GLU A 412 3.14 27.27 -9.23
CA GLU A 412 3.50 26.68 -10.51
C GLU A 412 4.62 25.67 -10.25
N TYR A 413 4.35 24.40 -10.53
CA TYR A 413 5.38 23.39 -10.64
C TYR A 413 5.63 23.13 -12.11
N THR A 414 6.81 23.48 -12.56
CA THR A 414 7.28 23.15 -13.91
C THR A 414 8.29 22.00 -13.80
N ASN A 415 8.10 20.95 -14.59
CA ASN A 415 9.04 19.84 -14.74
C ASN A 415 10.34 20.28 -15.47
N GLN A 416 10.87 21.46 -15.15
CA GLN A 416 12.14 21.87 -15.72
C GLN A 416 13.25 20.98 -15.17
N LYS A 417 13.70 20.03 -15.99
CA LYS A 417 15.04 19.47 -15.80
C LYS A 417 16.00 20.65 -15.80
N LYS A 418 16.70 20.86 -14.71
CA LYS A 418 17.91 21.68 -14.75
C LYS A 418 18.85 20.93 -15.68
N GLU A 419 19.13 21.57 -16.86
CA GLU A 419 20.20 21.18 -17.75
C GLU A 419 21.55 21.16 -17.02
#